data_a169d4cb9a6505b33671ece061f4b3ff
#
_entry.id   a169d4cb9a6505b33671ece061f4b3ff
#
_cell.length_a   1.000
_cell.length_b   1.000
_cell.length_c   1.000
_cell.angle_alpha   90.00
_cell.angle_beta   90.00
_cell.angle_gamma   90.00
#
_symmetry.space_group_name_H-M   'P 1'
#
loop_
_entity.id
_entity.type
_entity.pdbx_description
1 polymer ?
#
loop_
_entity_poly.entity_id
_entity_poly.type
_entity_poly.pdbx_seq_one_letter_code
_entity_poly.pdbx_strand_id
1 'polypeptide(L)'
;HELAAVGQNFADHQKMGVSFDLHNNPGNNREFLGWRLYRNAIRYFLTRTGPLARVGMPITGLISTEGLDDWPEFQVAAAPFAMRTINEMAERPGSPLTDRPGLTFSGYHLRPKSRGTVTLTSPSHRDAPVVDPNMWSDPYDQHKALELFHLFRRLASMPALAPYIGDERMPGAAIQDEDALIPEVRKMTECGLHGTGTCS
;
A
#
# COMPACT_ATOMS: atom_id res chain seq x y z
N HIS A 1 11.91 -11.23 34.71
CA HIS A 1 12.56 -9.91 34.69
C HIS A 1 11.56 -8.91 34.12
N GLU A 2 11.29 -7.83 34.84
CA GLU A 2 10.52 -6.70 34.33
C GLU A 2 11.49 -5.75 33.62
N LEU A 3 11.26 -5.52 32.32
CA LEU A 3 11.96 -4.56 31.51
C LEU A 3 10.94 -3.55 30.97
N ALA A 4 10.88 -2.38 31.57
CA ALA A 4 9.89 -1.36 31.26
C ALA A 4 9.92 -0.87 29.79
N ALA A 5 11.05 -1.03 29.10
CA ALA A 5 11.21 -0.64 27.72
C ALA A 5 10.66 -1.67 26.71
N VAL A 6 10.46 -2.94 27.14
CA VAL A 6 9.90 -3.96 26.24
C VAL A 6 8.45 -3.61 25.88
N GLY A 7 8.16 -3.65 24.59
CA GLY A 7 6.87 -3.22 24.04
C GLY A 7 6.78 -1.73 23.74
N GLN A 8 7.75 -0.92 24.13
CA GLN A 8 7.82 0.49 23.77
C GLN A 8 8.57 0.70 22.43
N ASN A 9 8.51 1.91 21.91
CA ASN A 9 9.26 2.31 20.71
C ASN A 9 8.94 1.47 19.44
N PHE A 10 7.73 0.94 19.34
CA PHE A 10 7.28 0.22 18.16
C PHE A 10 7.30 1.14 16.92
N ALA A 11 7.92 0.70 15.86
CA ALA A 11 7.94 1.41 14.59
C ALA A 11 7.50 0.48 13.48
N ASP A 12 6.69 0.98 12.55
CA ASP A 12 6.33 0.24 11.34
C ASP A 12 6.18 1.20 10.16
N HIS A 13 6.34 0.68 8.95
CA HIS A 13 6.13 1.43 7.73
C HIS A 13 4.64 1.79 7.55
N GLN A 14 4.40 3.04 7.21
CA GLN A 14 3.07 3.57 6.91
C GLN A 14 2.81 3.41 5.42
N LYS A 15 2.29 2.24 5.03
CA LYS A 15 2.06 1.87 3.65
C LYS A 15 0.77 2.48 3.12
N MET A 16 0.82 3.03 1.91
CA MET A 16 -0.35 3.50 1.17
C MET A 16 -0.32 3.02 -0.28
N GLY A 17 -1.46 3.14 -0.96
CA GLY A 17 -1.56 2.83 -2.37
C GLY A 17 -2.58 3.70 -3.09
N VAL A 18 -2.27 4.06 -4.33
CA VAL A 18 -3.15 4.81 -5.23
C VAL A 18 -3.43 3.97 -6.46
N SER A 19 -4.69 3.77 -6.77
CA SER A 19 -5.13 2.98 -7.92
C SER A 19 -5.68 3.87 -9.03
N PHE A 20 -5.35 3.51 -10.25
CA PHE A 20 -5.82 4.16 -11.46
C PHE A 20 -6.53 3.16 -12.35
N ASP A 21 -7.59 3.58 -13.02
CA ASP A 21 -8.16 2.82 -14.14
C ASP A 21 -7.17 2.85 -15.32
N LEU A 22 -7.20 1.83 -16.17
CA LEU A 22 -6.38 1.79 -17.38
C LEU A 22 -7.23 1.94 -18.63
N HIS A 23 -6.73 2.75 -19.58
CA HIS A 23 -7.22 2.86 -20.95
C HIS A 23 -6.33 2.05 -21.90
N ASN A 24 -6.93 1.50 -22.97
CA ASN A 24 -6.20 0.79 -24.02
C ASN A 24 -5.27 -0.34 -23.54
N ASN A 25 -5.48 -0.84 -22.34
CA ASN A 25 -4.73 -1.95 -21.77
C ASN A 25 -5.69 -2.84 -20.98
N PRO A 26 -5.72 -4.15 -21.23
CA PRO A 26 -6.64 -5.05 -20.54
C PRO A 26 -6.33 -5.24 -19.03
N GLY A 27 -5.16 -4.78 -18.56
CA GLY A 27 -4.72 -5.03 -17.18
C GLY A 27 -4.73 -6.51 -16.82
N ASN A 28 -4.58 -6.81 -15.54
CA ASN A 28 -4.63 -8.18 -15.04
C ASN A 28 -5.82 -8.46 -14.11
N ASN A 29 -6.65 -7.47 -13.80
CA ASN A 29 -7.74 -7.63 -12.85
C ASN A 29 -8.63 -8.83 -13.15
N ARG A 30 -9.07 -8.98 -14.40
CA ARG A 30 -9.98 -10.06 -14.83
C ARG A 30 -9.38 -11.45 -14.74
N GLU A 31 -8.04 -11.57 -14.75
CA GLU A 31 -7.36 -12.87 -14.65
C GLU A 31 -7.49 -13.49 -13.26
N PHE A 32 -7.79 -12.68 -12.24
CA PHE A 32 -7.95 -13.09 -10.84
C PHE A 32 -9.41 -13.17 -10.39
N LEU A 33 -10.38 -13.07 -11.33
CA LEU A 33 -11.81 -13.04 -11.02
C LEU A 33 -12.59 -14.11 -11.80
N GLY A 34 -13.68 -14.59 -11.18
CA GLY A 34 -14.63 -15.50 -11.79
C GLY A 34 -14.01 -16.77 -12.38
N TRP A 35 -14.53 -17.26 -13.50
CA TRP A 35 -14.06 -18.50 -14.15
C TRP A 35 -12.60 -18.45 -14.59
N ARG A 36 -12.06 -17.27 -14.89
CA ARG A 36 -10.65 -17.09 -15.27
C ARG A 36 -9.70 -17.43 -14.12
N LEU A 37 -10.06 -17.11 -12.89
CA LEU A 37 -9.31 -17.53 -11.71
C LEU A 37 -9.21 -19.05 -11.63
N TYR A 38 -10.32 -19.78 -11.84
CA TYR A 38 -10.32 -21.24 -11.83
C TYR A 38 -9.44 -21.83 -12.95
N ARG A 39 -9.57 -21.30 -14.17
CA ARG A 39 -8.70 -21.68 -15.30
C ARG A 39 -7.23 -21.45 -14.97
N ASN A 40 -6.90 -20.30 -14.40
CA ASN A 40 -5.52 -19.94 -14.04
C ASN A 40 -5.01 -20.78 -12.86
N ALA A 41 -5.87 -21.17 -11.93
CA ALA A 41 -5.53 -22.09 -10.86
C ALA A 41 -5.18 -23.49 -11.43
N ILE A 42 -6.02 -24.05 -12.29
CA ILE A 42 -5.75 -25.32 -12.96
C ILE A 42 -4.43 -25.26 -13.73
N ARG A 43 -4.23 -24.21 -14.53
CA ARG A 43 -2.97 -23.99 -15.26
C ARG A 43 -1.77 -23.97 -14.31
N TYR A 44 -1.86 -23.23 -13.19
CA TYR A 44 -0.78 -23.16 -12.23
C TYR A 44 -0.47 -24.53 -11.59
N PHE A 45 -1.49 -25.27 -11.17
CA PHE A 45 -1.28 -26.60 -10.57
C PHE A 45 -0.65 -27.59 -11.53
N LEU A 46 -1.02 -27.55 -12.81
CA LEU A 46 -0.51 -28.48 -13.82
C LEU A 46 0.87 -28.09 -14.37
N THR A 47 1.13 -26.78 -14.55
CA THR A 47 2.31 -26.32 -15.32
C THR A 47 3.22 -25.38 -14.55
N ARG A 48 2.82 -24.92 -13.35
CA ARG A 48 3.54 -23.88 -12.57
C ARG A 48 3.76 -22.57 -13.35
N THR A 49 2.86 -22.26 -14.29
CA THR A 49 2.93 -21.07 -15.15
C THR A 49 1.63 -20.27 -15.10
N GLY A 50 1.64 -19.07 -15.70
CA GLY A 50 0.47 -18.21 -15.81
C GLY A 50 0.41 -17.09 -14.77
N PRO A 51 -0.70 -16.37 -14.68
CA PRO A 51 -0.84 -15.22 -13.78
C PRO A 51 -0.57 -15.54 -12.30
N LEU A 52 -0.99 -16.71 -11.81
CA LEU A 52 -0.78 -17.12 -10.42
C LEU A 52 0.66 -17.56 -10.10
N ALA A 53 1.52 -17.69 -11.11
CA ALA A 53 2.95 -17.96 -10.93
C ALA A 53 3.78 -16.66 -10.81
N ARG A 54 3.16 -15.51 -10.93
CA ARG A 54 3.83 -14.19 -10.90
C ARG A 54 3.64 -13.53 -9.55
N VAL A 55 4.63 -12.71 -9.15
CA VAL A 55 4.48 -11.85 -7.98
C VAL A 55 3.41 -10.77 -8.25
N GLY A 56 2.67 -10.41 -7.22
CA GLY A 56 1.59 -9.41 -7.32
C GLY A 56 2.10 -8.01 -7.68
N MET A 57 3.30 -7.67 -7.22
CA MET A 57 3.97 -6.38 -7.48
C MET A 57 5.30 -6.65 -8.20
N PRO A 58 5.29 -6.79 -9.53
CA PRO A 58 6.47 -7.20 -10.29
C PRO A 58 7.54 -6.10 -10.43
N ILE A 59 7.18 -4.85 -10.15
CA ILE A 59 8.07 -3.71 -10.21
C ILE A 59 8.16 -3.12 -8.82
N THR A 60 9.39 -3.00 -8.31
CA THR A 60 9.69 -2.36 -7.04
C THR A 60 10.93 -1.50 -7.22
N GLY A 61 10.94 -0.32 -6.64
CA GLY A 61 12.05 0.61 -6.66
C GLY A 61 12.28 1.27 -5.30
N LEU A 62 13.53 1.63 -5.05
CA LEU A 62 13.92 2.52 -3.97
C LEU A 62 14.18 3.89 -4.57
N ILE A 63 13.53 4.93 -4.04
CA ILE A 63 13.53 6.27 -4.62
C ILE A 63 13.98 7.27 -3.57
N SER A 64 14.90 8.17 -3.99
CA SER A 64 15.19 9.42 -3.30
C SER A 64 14.55 10.58 -4.07
N THR A 65 13.93 11.51 -3.36
CA THR A 65 13.35 12.74 -3.93
C THR A 65 14.30 13.93 -3.77
N GLU A 66 15.30 13.84 -2.90
CA GLU A 66 16.23 14.91 -2.56
C GLU A 66 17.56 14.83 -3.34
N GLY A 67 17.84 13.73 -4.05
CA GLY A 67 19.04 13.57 -4.90
C GLY A 67 19.49 12.13 -5.03
N LEU A 68 20.39 11.86 -6.00
CA LEU A 68 20.90 10.51 -6.26
C LEU A 68 21.96 10.06 -5.26
N ASP A 69 22.60 11.00 -4.55
CA ASP A 69 23.68 10.73 -3.61
C ASP A 69 23.16 10.43 -2.19
N ASP A 70 21.85 10.61 -1.96
CA ASP A 70 21.23 10.36 -0.67
C ASP A 70 20.65 8.95 -0.57
N TRP A 71 20.54 8.48 0.65
CA TRP A 71 19.86 7.21 0.94
C TRP A 71 18.42 7.26 0.48
N PRO A 72 17.90 6.19 -0.15
CA PRO A 72 16.51 6.15 -0.57
C PRO A 72 15.57 6.45 0.59
N GLU A 73 14.54 7.24 0.30
CA GLU A 73 13.55 7.64 1.30
C GLU A 73 12.30 6.77 1.20
N PHE A 74 11.94 6.36 -0.02
CA PHE A 74 10.74 5.61 -0.29
C PHE A 74 11.04 4.26 -0.93
N GLN A 75 10.29 3.24 -0.52
CA GLN A 75 10.09 2.05 -1.33
C GLN A 75 8.75 2.19 -2.04
N VAL A 76 8.77 2.02 -3.36
CA VAL A 76 7.58 2.04 -4.20
C VAL A 76 7.45 0.75 -4.99
N ALA A 77 6.22 0.34 -5.26
CA ALA A 77 5.92 -0.82 -6.06
C ALA A 77 4.75 -0.52 -7.01
N ALA A 78 4.71 -1.23 -8.13
CA ALA A 78 3.61 -1.14 -9.08
C ALA A 78 2.98 -2.52 -9.29
N ALA A 79 1.66 -2.60 -9.14
CA ALA A 79 0.86 -3.79 -9.37
C ALA A 79 -0.04 -3.58 -10.61
N PRO A 80 -0.04 -4.52 -11.57
CA PRO A 80 -0.82 -4.39 -12.80
C PRO A 80 -2.30 -4.74 -12.60
N PHE A 81 -2.88 -4.26 -11.50
CA PHE A 81 -4.29 -4.38 -11.16
C PHE A 81 -4.73 -3.23 -10.25
N ALA A 82 -5.99 -2.87 -10.29
CA ALA A 82 -6.58 -1.91 -9.37
C ALA A 82 -7.37 -2.59 -8.26
N MET A 83 -7.31 -1.98 -7.08
CA MET A 83 -8.11 -2.35 -5.91
C MET A 83 -9.47 -1.67 -5.96
N ARG A 84 -10.44 -2.27 -5.29
CA ARG A 84 -11.75 -1.66 -5.03
C ARG A 84 -11.60 -0.60 -3.95
N THR A 85 -12.39 0.45 -4.07
CA THR A 85 -12.50 1.46 -3.01
C THR A 85 -13.19 0.86 -1.76
N ILE A 86 -13.02 1.53 -0.62
CA ILE A 86 -13.67 1.12 0.63
C ILE A 86 -15.19 1.05 0.45
N ASN A 87 -15.77 2.02 -0.24
CA ASN A 87 -17.22 2.05 -0.52
C ASN A 87 -17.64 0.87 -1.40
N GLU A 88 -16.91 0.59 -2.48
CA GLU A 88 -17.19 -0.56 -3.35
C GLU A 88 -17.08 -1.91 -2.60
N MET A 89 -16.16 -2.02 -1.63
CA MET A 89 -16.04 -3.23 -0.79
C MET A 89 -17.18 -3.34 0.22
N ALA A 90 -17.64 -2.22 0.77
CA ALA A 90 -18.78 -2.18 1.68
C ALA A 90 -20.09 -2.54 0.98
N GLU A 91 -20.32 -2.04 -0.25
CA GLU A 91 -21.50 -2.35 -1.04
C GLU A 91 -21.58 -3.81 -1.51
N ARG A 92 -20.42 -4.38 -1.85
CA ARG A 92 -20.31 -5.75 -2.38
C ARG A 92 -19.13 -6.48 -1.74
N PRO A 93 -19.34 -7.19 -0.64
CA PRO A 93 -18.29 -8.02 -0.02
C PRO A 93 -17.72 -9.04 -1.02
N GLY A 94 -16.44 -9.32 -0.93
CA GLY A 94 -15.78 -10.31 -1.80
C GLY A 94 -14.33 -9.93 -2.13
N SER A 95 -13.91 -10.16 -3.39
CA SER A 95 -12.55 -9.84 -3.82
C SER A 95 -12.22 -8.37 -3.65
N PRO A 96 -11.04 -8.03 -3.13
CA PRO A 96 -10.58 -6.64 -3.07
C PRO A 96 -10.24 -6.06 -4.45
N LEU A 97 -10.16 -6.88 -5.49
CA LEU A 97 -9.86 -6.45 -6.85
C LEU A 97 -11.14 -5.94 -7.54
N THR A 98 -11.03 -4.82 -8.25
CA THR A 98 -12.07 -4.40 -9.20
C THR A 98 -12.08 -5.29 -10.43
N ASP A 99 -13.19 -5.35 -11.15
CA ASP A 99 -13.31 -6.03 -12.45
C ASP A 99 -12.83 -5.17 -13.64
N ARG A 100 -12.51 -3.89 -13.39
CA ARG A 100 -11.96 -2.98 -14.39
C ARG A 100 -10.44 -3.15 -14.50
N PRO A 101 -9.86 -2.99 -15.70
CA PRO A 101 -8.42 -2.89 -15.85
C PRO A 101 -7.85 -1.75 -15.03
N GLY A 102 -6.76 -2.00 -14.32
CA GLY A 102 -6.16 -0.95 -13.51
C GLY A 102 -4.70 -1.21 -13.15
N LEU A 103 -4.10 -0.18 -12.60
CA LEU A 103 -2.74 -0.14 -12.05
C LEU A 103 -2.79 0.44 -10.64
N THR A 104 -2.05 -0.15 -9.72
CA THR A 104 -1.87 0.41 -8.38
C THR A 104 -0.39 0.71 -8.13
N PHE A 105 -0.09 1.94 -7.78
CA PHE A 105 1.17 2.27 -7.10
C PHE A 105 0.96 2.10 -5.61
N SER A 106 1.92 1.48 -4.94
CA SER A 106 1.95 1.40 -3.47
C SER A 106 3.35 1.65 -2.96
N GLY A 107 3.47 2.07 -1.73
CA GLY A 107 4.78 2.33 -1.14
C GLY A 107 4.67 2.89 0.26
N TYR A 108 5.82 3.22 0.82
CA TYR A 108 5.98 3.76 2.16
C TYR A 108 7.31 4.48 2.30
N HIS A 109 7.36 5.41 3.24
CA HIS A 109 8.62 6.01 3.69
C HIS A 109 9.41 4.99 4.53
N LEU A 110 10.71 4.87 4.25
CA LEU A 110 11.57 3.83 4.83
C LEU A 110 11.95 4.08 6.30
N ARG A 111 11.90 5.32 6.76
CA ARG A 111 12.36 5.72 8.10
C ARG A 111 11.33 6.58 8.83
N PRO A 112 10.16 6.03 9.18
CA PRO A 112 9.13 6.78 9.89
C PRO A 112 9.62 7.21 11.28
N LYS A 113 9.14 8.37 11.74
CA LYS A 113 9.44 8.93 13.07
C LYS A 113 8.37 8.61 14.10
N SER A 114 7.14 8.34 13.70
CA SER A 114 6.06 7.91 14.60
C SER A 114 6.46 6.67 15.37
N ARG A 115 6.12 6.64 16.65
CA ARG A 115 6.40 5.52 17.55
C ARG A 115 5.14 5.10 18.27
N GLY A 116 4.98 3.80 18.35
CA GLY A 116 3.85 3.16 18.99
C GLY A 116 4.29 2.18 20.09
N THR A 117 3.37 1.29 20.45
CA THR A 117 3.57 0.33 21.53
C THR A 117 2.98 -1.04 21.20
N VAL A 118 3.53 -2.07 21.87
CA VAL A 118 2.95 -3.39 21.98
C VAL A 118 2.75 -3.68 23.45
N THR A 119 1.48 -3.82 23.90
CA THR A 119 1.16 -3.99 25.31
C THR A 119 0.40 -5.28 25.55
N LEU A 120 0.69 -5.94 26.66
CA LEU A 120 -0.04 -7.14 27.08
C LEU A 120 -1.40 -6.74 27.65
N THR A 121 -2.43 -7.48 27.29
CA THR A 121 -3.80 -7.31 27.82
C THR A 121 -4.04 -8.08 29.12
N SER A 122 -3.26 -9.14 29.34
CA SER A 122 -3.31 -9.97 30.54
C SER A 122 -1.98 -10.74 30.74
N PRO A 123 -1.79 -11.44 31.86
CA PRO A 123 -0.67 -12.35 32.07
C PRO A 123 -0.79 -13.66 31.27
N SER A 124 -1.91 -13.94 30.64
CA SER A 124 -2.14 -15.16 29.87
C SER A 124 -1.48 -15.05 28.48
N HIS A 125 -0.63 -16.01 28.13
CA HIS A 125 -0.01 -16.10 26.80
C HIS A 125 -1.02 -16.39 25.65
N ARG A 126 -2.28 -16.69 25.98
CA ARG A 126 -3.35 -16.95 25.01
C ARG A 126 -4.09 -15.68 24.60
N ASP A 127 -3.95 -14.62 25.37
CA ASP A 127 -4.60 -13.36 25.07
C ASP A 127 -3.73 -12.54 24.12
N ALA A 128 -4.35 -12.03 23.06
CA ALA A 128 -3.63 -11.24 22.06
C ALA A 128 -3.15 -9.91 22.66
N PRO A 129 -1.91 -9.48 22.36
CA PRO A 129 -1.45 -8.16 22.75
C PRO A 129 -2.19 -7.08 21.96
N VAL A 130 -2.23 -5.88 22.51
CA VAL A 130 -2.60 -4.68 21.74
C VAL A 130 -1.36 -4.17 21.03
N VAL A 131 -1.45 -4.05 19.72
CA VAL A 131 -0.43 -3.44 18.87
C VAL A 131 -0.96 -2.11 18.39
N ASP A 132 -0.39 -1.03 18.87
CA ASP A 132 -0.71 0.33 18.44
C ASP A 132 0.51 0.91 17.72
N PRO A 133 0.50 1.01 16.38
CA PRO A 133 1.59 1.61 15.62
C PRO A 133 1.66 3.12 15.78
N ASN A 134 0.61 3.76 16.31
CA ASN A 134 0.51 5.21 16.51
C ASN A 134 0.92 6.00 15.23
N MET A 135 0.48 5.49 14.07
CA MET A 135 0.80 6.08 12.77
C MET A 135 0.34 7.53 12.69
N TRP A 136 1.12 8.37 11.97
CA TRP A 136 0.83 9.78 11.77
C TRP A 136 0.93 10.65 13.04
N SER A 137 1.52 10.13 14.11
CA SER A 137 1.74 10.91 15.35
C SER A 137 2.83 11.97 15.18
N ASP A 138 3.77 11.76 14.26
CA ASP A 138 4.81 12.74 13.94
C ASP A 138 4.45 13.51 12.66
N PRO A 139 4.49 14.85 12.66
CA PRO A 139 4.22 15.68 11.48
C PRO A 139 5.14 15.39 10.28
N TYR A 140 6.37 14.93 10.54
CA TYR A 140 7.29 14.52 9.49
C TYR A 140 6.74 13.37 8.67
N ASP A 141 6.11 12.38 9.30
CA ASP A 141 5.53 11.24 8.59
C ASP A 141 4.31 11.64 7.77
N GLN A 142 3.53 12.62 8.25
CA GLN A 142 2.41 13.19 7.50
C GLN A 142 2.91 13.88 6.22
N HIS A 143 3.98 14.67 6.34
CA HIS A 143 4.60 15.34 5.18
C HIS A 143 5.14 14.30 4.18
N LYS A 144 5.89 13.29 4.65
CA LYS A 144 6.42 12.24 3.78
C LYS A 144 5.32 11.38 3.12
N ALA A 145 4.19 11.18 3.78
CA ALA A 145 3.06 10.50 3.19
C ALA A 145 2.45 11.31 2.03
N LEU A 146 2.28 12.63 2.18
CA LEU A 146 1.83 13.49 1.10
C LEU A 146 2.83 13.54 -0.07
N GLU A 147 4.12 13.63 0.23
CA GLU A 147 5.18 13.61 -0.77
C GLU A 147 5.14 12.31 -1.60
N LEU A 148 4.97 11.16 -0.94
CA LEU A 148 4.82 9.87 -1.61
C LEU A 148 3.55 9.82 -2.47
N PHE A 149 2.44 10.36 -1.96
CA PHE A 149 1.19 10.45 -2.72
C PHE A 149 1.36 11.27 -4.00
N HIS A 150 1.99 12.44 -3.92
CA HIS A 150 2.29 13.26 -5.08
C HIS A 150 3.27 12.58 -6.05
N LEU A 151 4.22 11.79 -5.52
CA LEU A 151 5.09 10.97 -6.36
C LEU A 151 4.29 9.97 -7.19
N PHE A 152 3.27 9.32 -6.63
CA PHE A 152 2.41 8.40 -7.39
C PHE A 152 1.64 9.10 -8.51
N ARG A 153 1.07 10.29 -8.26
CA ARG A 153 0.43 11.13 -9.28
C ARG A 153 1.42 11.53 -10.38
N ARG A 154 2.65 11.90 -9.99
CA ARG A 154 3.71 12.23 -10.94
C ARG A 154 4.11 11.03 -11.79
N LEU A 155 4.28 9.84 -11.20
CA LEU A 155 4.57 8.61 -11.95
C LEU A 155 3.45 8.29 -12.95
N ALA A 156 2.18 8.41 -12.54
CA ALA A 156 1.03 8.19 -13.41
C ALA A 156 1.00 9.16 -14.62
N SER A 157 1.48 10.39 -14.45
CA SER A 157 1.52 11.42 -15.51
C SER A 157 2.75 11.36 -16.42
N MET A 158 3.71 10.46 -16.15
CA MET A 158 4.91 10.33 -16.99
C MET A 158 4.56 9.91 -18.42
N PRO A 159 5.26 10.45 -19.47
CA PRO A 159 4.95 10.21 -20.87
C PRO A 159 4.85 8.72 -21.25
N ALA A 160 5.60 7.86 -20.58
CA ALA A 160 5.56 6.42 -20.83
C ALA A 160 4.28 5.74 -20.31
N LEU A 161 3.63 6.29 -19.30
CA LEU A 161 2.45 5.72 -18.64
C LEU A 161 1.17 6.49 -18.98
N ALA A 162 1.24 7.80 -19.12
CA ALA A 162 0.09 8.67 -19.35
C ALA A 162 -0.88 8.20 -20.46
N PRO A 163 -0.43 7.62 -21.59
CA PRO A 163 -1.36 7.09 -22.60
C PRO A 163 -2.22 5.91 -22.15
N TYR A 164 -1.85 5.25 -21.05
CA TYR A 164 -2.53 4.08 -20.51
C TYR A 164 -3.29 4.37 -19.23
N ILE A 165 -2.94 5.44 -18.51
CA ILE A 165 -3.56 5.81 -17.23
C ILE A 165 -4.87 6.54 -17.49
N GLY A 166 -5.92 6.07 -16.81
CA GLY A 166 -7.23 6.70 -16.75
C GLY A 166 -7.47 7.41 -15.42
N ASP A 167 -8.70 7.32 -14.94
CA ASP A 167 -9.13 8.01 -13.74
C ASP A 167 -8.43 7.48 -12.48
N GLU A 168 -7.99 8.40 -11.62
CA GLU A 168 -7.57 8.09 -10.25
C GLU A 168 -8.79 7.66 -9.43
N ARG A 169 -8.75 6.46 -8.86
CA ARG A 169 -9.89 5.87 -8.14
C ARG A 169 -10.01 6.32 -6.69
N MET A 170 -8.88 6.50 -6.02
CA MET A 170 -8.80 6.94 -4.62
C MET A 170 -7.56 7.80 -4.41
N PRO A 171 -7.71 8.95 -3.77
CA PRO A 171 -8.94 9.62 -3.30
C PRO A 171 -9.75 10.22 -4.44
N GLY A 172 -9.23 10.25 -5.66
CA GLY A 172 -9.80 10.86 -6.86
C GLY A 172 -9.13 12.19 -7.21
N ALA A 173 -8.93 12.38 -8.52
CA ALA A 173 -8.16 13.53 -9.05
C ALA A 173 -8.78 14.91 -8.74
N ALA A 174 -10.03 14.97 -8.30
CA ALA A 174 -10.69 16.22 -7.92
C ALA A 174 -10.12 16.84 -6.63
N ILE A 175 -9.51 16.04 -5.75
CA ILE A 175 -8.93 16.52 -4.50
C ILE A 175 -7.50 16.95 -4.76
N GLN A 176 -7.28 18.28 -4.81
CA GLN A 176 -5.97 18.88 -5.06
C GLN A 176 -5.44 19.67 -3.86
N ASP A 177 -6.35 20.15 -2.99
CA ASP A 177 -6.00 20.88 -1.78
C ASP A 177 -5.37 19.93 -0.76
N GLU A 178 -4.21 20.29 -0.20
CA GLU A 178 -3.45 19.44 0.73
C GLU A 178 -4.21 19.19 2.03
N ASP A 179 -4.92 20.18 2.56
CA ASP A 179 -5.71 20.02 3.79
C ASP A 179 -6.85 19.02 3.60
N ALA A 180 -7.41 18.96 2.39
CA ALA A 180 -8.40 17.95 2.01
C ALA A 180 -7.80 16.57 1.69
N LEU A 181 -6.54 16.53 1.22
CA LEU A 181 -5.82 15.29 0.93
C LEU A 181 -5.40 14.53 2.19
N ILE A 182 -4.94 15.22 3.23
CA ILE A 182 -4.43 14.60 4.47
C ILE A 182 -5.38 13.54 5.03
N PRO A 183 -6.68 13.84 5.29
CA PRO A 183 -7.60 12.85 5.82
C PRO A 183 -7.84 11.67 4.86
N GLU A 184 -7.82 11.90 3.56
CA GLU A 184 -8.02 10.83 2.58
C GLU A 184 -6.78 9.92 2.47
N VAL A 185 -5.59 10.50 2.44
CA VAL A 185 -4.33 9.74 2.45
C VAL A 185 -4.20 8.93 3.74
N ARG A 186 -4.61 9.51 4.88
CA ARG A 186 -4.64 8.79 6.15
C ARG A 186 -5.57 7.58 6.14
N LYS A 187 -6.75 7.68 5.54
CA LYS A 187 -7.68 6.54 5.38
C LYS A 187 -7.12 5.41 4.51
N MET A 188 -6.23 5.74 3.58
CA MET A 188 -5.58 4.77 2.70
C MET A 188 -4.31 4.17 3.31
N THR A 189 -3.86 4.70 4.46
CA THR A 189 -2.63 4.26 5.11
C THR A 189 -2.88 3.02 5.95
N GLU A 190 -2.06 2.01 5.74
CA GLU A 190 -2.09 0.72 6.42
C GLU A 190 -0.74 0.45 7.08
N CYS A 191 -0.76 -0.42 8.10
CA CYS A 191 0.45 -0.97 8.70
C CYS A 191 1.22 -1.79 7.66
N GLY A 192 2.52 -1.55 7.53
CA GLY A 192 3.39 -2.27 6.58
C GLY A 192 3.65 -3.72 6.96
N LEU A 193 3.35 -4.09 8.21
CA LEU A 193 3.64 -5.40 8.81
C LEU A 193 5.16 -5.70 8.87
N HIS A 194 5.96 -4.65 9.03
CA HIS A 194 7.42 -4.70 9.16
C HIS A 194 7.87 -4.19 10.55
N GLY A 195 7.05 -4.45 11.57
CA GLY A 195 7.22 -3.94 12.92
C GLY A 195 8.59 -4.21 13.53
N THR A 196 9.15 -3.21 14.20
CA THR A 196 10.48 -3.24 14.86
C THR A 196 10.52 -2.34 16.09
N GLY A 197 11.62 -2.36 16.84
CA GLY A 197 11.95 -1.37 17.88
C GLY A 197 11.47 -1.71 19.29
N THR A 198 10.64 -2.72 19.49
CA THR A 198 10.02 -3.03 20.79
C THR A 198 10.95 -3.65 21.84
N CYS A 199 12.19 -3.98 21.46
CA CYS A 199 13.21 -4.56 22.35
C CYS A 199 14.50 -3.72 22.38
N SER A 200 14.43 -2.45 21.97
CA SER A 200 15.58 -1.52 21.94
C SER A 200 15.75 -0.77 23.25
#